data_955ce06d856c75a483493064fd90f757
#
_entry.id   955ce06d856c75a483493064fd90f757
#
_cell.length_a   1.000
_cell.length_b   1.000
_cell.length_c   1.000
_cell.angle_alpha   90.00
_cell.angle_beta   90.00
_cell.angle_gamma   90.00
#
_symmetry.space_group_name_H-M   'P 1'
#
loop_
_entity.id
_entity.type
_entity.pdbx_description
1 polymer ?
#
loop_
_entity_poly.entity_id
_entity_poly.type
_entity_poly.pdbx_seq_one_letter_code
_entity_poly.pdbx_strand_id
1 'polypeptide(L)'
;MIYRSITSQSLHYYSRPHTHIPAQPLLGPVAWYGRDLRETLDWRLQLSEAQLSAFRRAIDRAKATGKQTDQLTDKDFPLPELLDDIADWRRQLQHGRGFILLRGVPVEVWGEQDCEIFFWCLGWYLGLPGAQNRFGELLGHVRDTGANPGDPNVREYRTRVNISFHCDAADVVGLMCLKTAKSGGASRIASSVTIFNELMRSHPQQVGRLFQPLLLDAHAESGLETFPVTPCRYFDGRLSTFYHSGYFRSAARYQGVPELSSEEIELLDAYDALAADPDIHLDMDLQPGDIQLCSNHSIVHARTDYEDHRDPALRRHLLRLWLSLPEPMSFSYRRHKLQNTLQLLVSLVGCRWQQRGRVSP
;
A
#
# COMPACT_ATOMS: atom_id res chain seq x y z
N MET A 1 -6.91 19.38 10.20
CA MET A 1 -7.40 17.99 9.95
C MET A 1 -6.38 17.04 10.51
N ILE A 2 -6.81 16.13 11.35
CA ILE A 2 -5.94 15.16 12.05
C ILE A 2 -5.54 13.97 11.15
N TYR A 3 -6.13 13.84 9.95
CA TYR A 3 -5.88 12.77 8.98
C TYR A 3 -6.11 13.24 7.54
N ARG A 4 -5.67 12.47 6.54
CA ARG A 4 -5.94 12.78 5.12
C ARG A 4 -7.29 12.20 4.69
N SER A 5 -8.11 13.03 4.02
CA SER A 5 -9.25 12.52 3.26
C SER A 5 -8.77 11.67 2.08
N ILE A 6 -9.65 10.83 1.49
CA ILE A 6 -9.30 10.00 0.33
C ILE A 6 -8.74 10.85 -0.84
N THR A 7 -9.31 12.01 -1.12
CA THR A 7 -8.83 12.92 -2.16
C THR A 7 -7.45 13.48 -1.82
N SER A 8 -7.23 13.94 -0.58
CA SER A 8 -5.94 14.47 -0.13
C SER A 8 -4.85 13.39 -0.12
N GLN A 9 -5.21 12.17 0.24
CA GLN A 9 -4.34 10.99 0.20
C GLN A 9 -3.93 10.67 -1.24
N SER A 10 -4.89 10.58 -2.15
CA SER A 10 -4.66 10.31 -3.57
C SER A 10 -3.81 11.39 -4.23
N LEU A 11 -4.11 12.67 -4.00
CA LEU A 11 -3.30 13.77 -4.52
C LEU A 11 -1.86 13.71 -3.99
N HIS A 12 -1.68 13.43 -2.69
CA HIS A 12 -0.36 13.29 -2.09
C HIS A 12 0.44 12.15 -2.74
N TYR A 13 -0.19 11.00 -2.93
CA TYR A 13 0.45 9.80 -3.44
C TYR A 13 0.77 9.89 -4.94
N TYR A 14 -0.20 10.28 -5.77
CA TYR A 14 -0.04 10.29 -7.24
C TYR A 14 0.78 11.47 -7.76
N SER A 15 1.00 12.53 -6.98
CA SER A 15 1.76 13.72 -7.40
C SER A 15 3.27 13.63 -7.15
N ARG A 16 3.83 12.44 -6.96
CA ARG A 16 5.27 12.24 -6.73
C ARG A 16 6.12 12.91 -7.81
N PRO A 17 7.27 13.53 -7.44
CA PRO A 17 8.13 14.18 -8.41
C PRO A 17 8.74 13.19 -9.41
N HIS A 18 9.05 13.70 -10.60
CA HIS A 18 9.72 12.96 -11.67
C HIS A 18 10.70 13.88 -12.39
N THR A 19 11.87 13.37 -12.76
CA THR A 19 12.90 14.10 -13.49
C THR A 19 13.22 13.47 -14.84
N HIS A 20 13.53 12.19 -14.87
CA HIS A 20 13.93 11.46 -16.08
C HIS A 20 13.73 9.95 -15.90
N ILE A 21 13.75 9.22 -16.98
CA ILE A 21 13.72 7.75 -16.98
C ILE A 21 15.14 7.25 -16.70
N PRO A 22 15.36 6.38 -15.70
CA PRO A 22 16.68 5.81 -15.44
C PRO A 22 17.22 5.06 -16.65
N ALA A 23 18.48 5.29 -17.00
CA ALA A 23 19.16 4.60 -18.12
C ALA A 23 19.96 3.37 -17.66
N GLN A 24 20.07 3.14 -16.37
CA GLN A 24 20.81 2.03 -15.76
C GLN A 24 19.96 1.37 -14.67
N PRO A 25 20.19 0.07 -14.39
CA PRO A 25 19.54 -0.61 -13.28
C PRO A 25 19.75 0.13 -11.96
N LEU A 26 18.71 0.19 -11.14
CA LEU A 26 18.73 0.83 -9.85
C LEU A 26 19.28 -0.14 -8.81
N LEU A 27 20.25 0.32 -8.01
CA LEU A 27 20.93 -0.47 -7.01
C LEU A 27 20.50 -0.06 -5.59
N GLY A 28 20.90 -0.85 -4.61
CA GLY A 28 20.68 -0.58 -3.20
C GLY A 28 19.76 -1.60 -2.52
N PRO A 29 19.50 -1.45 -1.22
CA PRO A 29 18.80 -2.45 -0.42
C PRO A 29 17.35 -2.70 -0.86
N VAL A 30 16.77 -1.79 -1.64
CA VAL A 30 15.40 -1.92 -2.17
C VAL A 30 15.32 -2.87 -3.37
N ALA A 31 16.45 -3.13 -4.07
CA ALA A 31 16.52 -3.99 -5.26
C ALA A 31 16.85 -5.45 -4.85
N TRP A 32 15.98 -6.05 -4.03
CA TRP A 32 16.16 -7.41 -3.52
C TRP A 32 15.37 -8.43 -4.34
N TYR A 33 15.83 -9.69 -4.30
CA TYR A 33 15.11 -10.86 -4.80
C TYR A 33 14.55 -11.68 -3.64
N GLY A 34 13.35 -12.23 -3.80
CA GLY A 34 12.70 -13.06 -2.78
C GLY A 34 13.53 -14.28 -2.39
N ARG A 35 14.21 -14.92 -3.38
CA ARG A 35 15.11 -16.05 -3.14
C ARG A 35 16.20 -15.73 -2.12
N ASP A 36 16.79 -14.53 -2.17
CA ASP A 36 17.89 -14.13 -1.28
C ASP A 36 17.37 -13.89 0.15
N LEU A 37 16.16 -13.35 0.28
CA LEU A 37 15.52 -13.04 1.56
C LEU A 37 14.93 -14.27 2.27
N ARG A 38 14.65 -15.36 1.54
CA ARG A 38 14.20 -16.61 2.17
C ARG A 38 15.28 -17.27 3.03
N GLU A 39 16.54 -17.07 2.66
CA GLU A 39 17.69 -17.62 3.39
C GLU A 39 18.04 -16.79 4.63
N THR A 40 17.60 -15.52 4.69
CA THR A 40 17.84 -14.61 5.80
C THR A 40 16.54 -14.31 6.53
N LEU A 41 16.59 -14.14 7.85
CA LEU A 41 15.43 -13.81 8.67
C LEU A 41 15.54 -12.41 9.27
N ASP A 42 16.53 -11.63 8.87
CA ASP A 42 16.86 -10.30 9.41
C ASP A 42 15.83 -9.20 9.05
N TRP A 43 14.88 -9.52 8.17
CA TRP A 43 13.71 -8.68 7.87
C TRP A 43 12.53 -8.91 8.83
N ARG A 44 12.60 -9.96 9.69
CA ARG A 44 11.62 -10.25 10.74
C ARG A 44 12.16 -9.72 12.05
N LEU A 45 11.54 -8.68 12.57
CA LEU A 45 11.94 -8.03 13.80
C LEU A 45 11.07 -8.56 14.96
N GLN A 46 11.66 -9.39 15.83
CA GLN A 46 10.96 -9.85 17.02
C GLN A 46 10.86 -8.71 18.03
N LEU A 47 9.65 -8.36 18.44
CA LEU A 47 9.43 -7.39 19.52
C LEU A 47 9.91 -7.97 20.86
N SER A 48 10.70 -7.19 21.57
CA SER A 48 11.19 -7.53 22.91
C SER A 48 10.12 -7.33 23.98
N GLU A 49 10.26 -7.97 25.11
CA GLU A 49 9.39 -7.78 26.29
C GLU A 49 9.36 -6.31 26.73
N ALA A 50 10.48 -5.60 26.64
CA ALA A 50 10.57 -4.19 26.99
C ALA A 50 9.70 -3.33 26.05
N GLN A 51 9.76 -3.59 24.72
CA GLN A 51 8.92 -2.91 23.73
C GLN A 51 7.43 -3.22 23.96
N LEU A 52 7.09 -4.49 24.16
CA LEU A 52 5.71 -4.91 24.45
C LEU A 52 5.17 -4.27 25.74
N SER A 53 6.00 -4.17 26.78
CA SER A 53 5.64 -3.50 28.03
C SER A 53 5.43 -2.00 27.84
N ALA A 54 6.25 -1.33 27.01
CA ALA A 54 6.06 0.08 26.65
C ALA A 54 4.75 0.30 25.90
N PHE A 55 4.45 -0.55 24.92
CA PHE A 55 3.16 -0.50 24.19
C PHE A 55 1.99 -0.73 25.13
N ARG A 56 2.06 -1.71 26.05
CA ARG A 56 0.97 -1.96 27.02
C ARG A 56 0.69 -0.73 27.89
N ARG A 57 1.73 -0.11 28.45
CA ARG A 57 1.57 1.13 29.23
C ARG A 57 0.93 2.26 28.42
N ALA A 58 1.32 2.38 27.15
CA ALA A 58 0.77 3.40 26.25
C ALA A 58 -0.70 3.13 25.88
N ILE A 59 -1.10 1.87 25.68
CA ILE A 59 -2.51 1.47 25.49
C ILE A 59 -3.33 1.86 26.73
N ASP A 60 -2.88 1.52 27.93
CA ASP A 60 -3.59 1.82 29.17
C ASP A 60 -3.79 3.33 29.33
N ARG A 61 -2.77 4.12 28.98
CA ARG A 61 -2.85 5.59 29.00
C ARG A 61 -3.83 6.13 27.96
N ALA A 62 -3.82 5.59 26.74
CA ALA A 62 -4.77 5.98 25.70
C ALA A 62 -6.22 5.70 26.12
N LYS A 63 -6.48 4.52 26.68
CA LYS A 63 -7.81 4.13 27.22
C LYS A 63 -8.26 5.06 28.34
N ALA A 64 -7.36 5.50 29.22
CA ALA A 64 -7.69 6.42 30.31
C ALA A 64 -8.14 7.80 29.83
N THR A 65 -7.92 8.18 28.56
CA THR A 65 -8.42 9.44 27.99
C THR A 65 -9.92 9.42 27.72
N GLY A 66 -10.53 8.24 27.62
CA GLY A 66 -11.93 8.06 27.22
C GLY A 66 -12.25 8.42 25.77
N LYS A 67 -11.25 8.72 24.93
CA LYS A 67 -11.42 9.04 23.51
C LYS A 67 -11.72 7.78 22.69
N GLN A 68 -12.43 7.96 21.58
CA GLN A 68 -12.55 6.90 20.56
C GLN A 68 -11.19 6.68 19.85
N THR A 69 -10.99 5.49 19.30
CA THR A 69 -9.71 5.11 18.66
C THR A 69 -9.25 6.11 17.59
N ASP A 70 -10.16 6.56 16.73
CA ASP A 70 -9.88 7.52 15.65
C ASP A 70 -9.60 8.97 16.13
N GLN A 71 -9.84 9.26 17.40
CA GLN A 71 -9.53 10.54 18.05
C GLN A 71 -8.19 10.55 18.79
N LEU A 72 -7.59 9.35 18.98
CA LEU A 72 -6.30 9.21 19.62
C LEU A 72 -5.18 9.65 18.69
N THR A 73 -4.10 10.21 19.27
CA THR A 73 -2.89 10.63 18.58
C THR A 73 -1.65 10.13 19.32
N ASP A 74 -0.46 10.40 18.79
CA ASP A 74 0.81 10.15 19.45
C ASP A 74 0.91 10.76 20.87
N LYS A 75 0.21 11.87 21.12
CA LYS A 75 0.15 12.53 22.46
C LYS A 75 -0.59 11.71 23.49
N ASP A 76 -1.59 10.96 23.06
CA ASP A 76 -2.41 10.12 23.93
C ASP A 76 -1.73 8.74 24.18
N PHE A 77 -0.76 8.41 23.35
CA PHE A 77 -0.05 7.13 23.33
C PHE A 77 1.48 7.35 23.29
N PRO A 78 2.08 7.89 24.36
CA PRO A 78 3.50 8.26 24.36
C PRO A 78 4.42 7.02 24.38
N LEU A 79 5.43 7.04 23.51
CA LEU A 79 6.44 6.00 23.36
C LEU A 79 7.87 6.59 23.39
N PRO A 80 8.25 7.34 24.42
CA PRO A 80 9.56 7.98 24.45
C PRO A 80 10.73 7.00 24.40
N GLU A 81 10.56 5.78 24.92
CA GLU A 81 11.56 4.73 24.94
C GLU A 81 11.79 4.07 23.57
N LEU A 82 10.86 4.23 22.63
CA LEU A 82 10.85 3.54 21.33
C LEU A 82 11.07 4.47 20.13
N LEU A 83 11.42 5.74 20.35
CA LEU A 83 11.57 6.71 19.27
C LEU A 83 12.68 6.33 18.29
N ASP A 84 13.78 5.77 18.79
CA ASP A 84 14.89 5.31 17.94
C ASP A 84 14.48 4.08 17.12
N ASP A 85 13.82 3.09 17.74
CA ASP A 85 13.29 1.92 17.03
C ASP A 85 12.32 2.33 15.91
N ILE A 86 11.39 3.23 16.22
CA ILE A 86 10.41 3.73 15.26
C ILE A 86 11.10 4.52 14.13
N ALA A 87 12.13 5.31 14.44
CA ALA A 87 12.92 6.00 13.45
C ALA A 87 13.65 5.02 12.52
N ASP A 88 14.16 3.92 13.04
CA ASP A 88 14.77 2.84 12.26
C ASP A 88 13.75 2.13 11.37
N TRP A 89 12.56 1.82 11.87
CA TRP A 89 11.48 1.25 11.07
C TRP A 89 11.09 2.16 9.91
N ARG A 90 10.93 3.47 10.16
CA ARG A 90 10.68 4.46 9.11
C ARG A 90 11.82 4.50 8.08
N ARG A 91 13.06 4.43 8.53
CA ARG A 91 14.23 4.42 7.64
C ARG A 91 14.25 3.18 6.75
N GLN A 92 13.90 2.00 7.28
CA GLN A 92 13.77 0.77 6.49
C GLN A 92 12.69 0.90 5.40
N LEU A 93 11.54 1.50 5.72
CA LEU A 93 10.46 1.73 4.76
C LEU A 93 10.85 2.74 3.67
N GLN A 94 11.62 3.78 4.02
CA GLN A 94 11.95 4.86 3.10
C GLN A 94 13.25 4.62 2.32
N HIS A 95 14.24 4.00 2.95
CA HIS A 95 15.63 3.95 2.46
C HIS A 95 16.24 2.54 2.50
N GLY A 96 15.58 1.60 3.12
CA GLY A 96 15.99 0.21 3.23
C GLY A 96 15.32 -0.67 2.18
N ARG A 97 14.91 -1.87 2.58
CA ARG A 97 14.23 -2.84 1.71
C ARG A 97 12.83 -2.43 1.26
N GLY A 98 12.26 -1.38 1.85
CA GLY A 98 10.90 -0.92 1.56
C GLY A 98 9.83 -1.67 2.35
N PHE A 99 10.19 -2.61 3.21
CA PHE A 99 9.26 -3.32 4.08
C PHE A 99 9.92 -3.75 5.40
N ILE A 100 9.09 -4.03 6.40
CA ILE A 100 9.45 -4.69 7.66
C ILE A 100 8.32 -5.59 8.13
N LEU A 101 8.65 -6.63 8.90
CA LEU A 101 7.71 -7.46 9.63
C LEU A 101 8.06 -7.39 11.12
N LEU A 102 7.18 -6.79 11.93
CA LEU A 102 7.27 -6.80 13.39
C LEU A 102 6.47 -8.00 13.88
N ARG A 103 7.05 -8.82 14.76
CA ARG A 103 6.44 -10.06 15.25
C ARG A 103 6.33 -10.06 16.77
N GLY A 104 5.24 -10.64 17.28
CA GLY A 104 5.11 -10.98 18.70
C GLY A 104 4.15 -10.11 19.49
N VAL A 105 3.27 -9.34 18.85
CA VAL A 105 2.17 -8.68 19.56
C VAL A 105 1.24 -9.75 20.17
N PRO A 106 0.96 -9.74 21.48
CA PRO A 106 0.16 -10.78 22.12
C PRO A 106 -1.35 -10.53 21.94
N VAL A 107 -1.86 -10.70 20.70
CA VAL A 107 -3.22 -10.33 20.30
C VAL A 107 -4.31 -11.05 21.11
N GLU A 108 -4.07 -12.29 21.52
CA GLU A 108 -5.02 -13.05 22.32
C GLU A 108 -5.17 -12.47 23.74
N VAL A 109 -4.07 -11.92 24.29
CA VAL A 109 -4.05 -11.31 25.63
C VAL A 109 -4.63 -9.90 25.59
N TRP A 110 -4.29 -9.13 24.56
CA TRP A 110 -4.75 -7.74 24.45
C TRP A 110 -6.22 -7.65 24.02
N GLY A 111 -6.65 -8.57 23.14
CA GLY A 111 -7.97 -8.50 22.52
C GLY A 111 -8.05 -7.47 21.38
N GLU A 112 -9.14 -7.52 20.62
CA GLU A 112 -9.32 -6.73 19.39
C GLU A 112 -9.23 -5.22 19.64
N GLN A 113 -9.93 -4.70 20.66
CA GLN A 113 -9.96 -3.27 20.95
C GLN A 113 -8.59 -2.69 21.32
N ASP A 114 -7.81 -3.38 22.14
CA ASP A 114 -6.48 -2.92 22.53
C ASP A 114 -5.50 -3.01 21.33
N CYS A 115 -5.68 -4.01 20.47
CA CYS A 115 -4.93 -4.10 19.20
C CYS A 115 -5.28 -2.97 18.23
N GLU A 116 -6.54 -2.56 18.13
CA GLU A 116 -6.95 -1.41 17.34
C GLU A 116 -6.32 -0.11 17.84
N ILE A 117 -6.40 0.15 19.15
CA ILE A 117 -5.77 1.31 19.77
C ILE A 117 -4.26 1.31 19.51
N PHE A 118 -3.61 0.19 19.76
CA PHE A 118 -2.17 0.03 19.53
C PHE A 118 -1.79 0.32 18.08
N PHE A 119 -2.43 -0.37 17.12
CA PHE A 119 -2.05 -0.28 15.73
C PHE A 119 -2.36 1.10 15.14
N TRP A 120 -3.50 1.70 15.51
CA TRP A 120 -3.85 3.07 15.16
C TRP A 120 -2.81 4.08 15.67
N CYS A 121 -2.46 4.01 16.95
CA CYS A 121 -1.52 4.93 17.57
C CYS A 121 -0.09 4.73 17.06
N LEU A 122 0.35 3.49 16.81
CA LEU A 122 1.63 3.21 16.16
C LEU A 122 1.67 3.86 14.76
N GLY A 123 0.55 3.84 14.05
CA GLY A 123 0.42 4.53 12.76
C GLY A 123 0.80 6.00 12.81
N TRP A 124 0.44 6.72 13.88
CA TRP A 124 0.79 8.13 14.09
C TRP A 124 2.30 8.38 14.19
N TYR A 125 3.03 7.46 14.77
CA TYR A 125 4.49 7.53 14.82
C TYR A 125 5.15 7.23 13.49
N LEU A 126 4.53 6.40 12.67
CA LEU A 126 5.07 6.01 11.36
C LEU A 126 4.76 7.05 10.28
N GLY A 127 3.58 7.65 10.32
CA GLY A 127 3.14 8.62 9.32
C GLY A 127 1.77 9.22 9.65
N LEU A 128 1.22 10.02 8.76
CA LEU A 128 -0.10 10.60 8.92
C LEU A 128 -1.16 9.62 8.39
N PRO A 129 -2.11 9.14 9.23
CA PRO A 129 -3.20 8.28 8.78
C PRO A 129 -4.06 8.93 7.69
N GLY A 130 -4.57 8.13 6.78
CA GLY A 130 -5.42 8.56 5.69
C GLY A 130 -6.57 7.62 5.40
N ALA A 131 -7.65 8.18 4.85
CA ALA A 131 -8.84 7.43 4.48
C ALA A 131 -8.54 6.41 3.39
N GLN A 132 -9.11 5.21 3.52
CA GLN A 132 -8.88 4.08 2.62
C GLN A 132 -10.00 3.91 1.58
N ASN A 133 -11.11 4.60 1.77
CA ASN A 133 -12.27 4.56 0.88
C ASN A 133 -13.08 5.86 0.96
N ARG A 134 -14.11 5.96 0.09
CA ARG A 134 -15.02 7.14 0.04
C ARG A 134 -15.82 7.39 1.33
N PHE A 135 -15.92 6.42 2.21
CA PHE A 135 -16.63 6.54 3.48
C PHE A 135 -15.76 7.12 4.59
N GLY A 136 -14.48 7.38 4.33
CA GLY A 136 -13.56 7.95 5.29
C GLY A 136 -13.02 6.96 6.32
N GLU A 137 -13.08 5.66 6.04
CA GLU A 137 -12.52 4.63 6.93
C GLU A 137 -11.01 4.80 7.08
N LEU A 138 -10.56 4.98 8.33
CA LEU A 138 -9.16 5.26 8.68
C LEU A 138 -8.43 4.00 9.15
N LEU A 139 -9.08 3.17 9.95
CA LEU A 139 -8.62 1.84 10.37
C LEU A 139 -9.51 0.80 9.69
N GLY A 140 -8.98 0.11 8.71
CA GLY A 140 -9.72 -0.86 7.90
C GLY A 140 -9.68 -2.26 8.52
N HIS A 141 -10.79 -3.00 8.36
CA HIS A 141 -10.89 -4.42 8.74
C HIS A 141 -10.87 -5.28 7.48
N VAL A 142 -9.77 -6.00 7.27
CA VAL A 142 -9.57 -6.90 6.12
C VAL A 142 -10.04 -8.29 6.49
N ARG A 143 -11.26 -8.63 6.04
CA ARG A 143 -11.92 -9.93 6.28
C ARG A 143 -12.92 -10.23 5.17
N ASP A 144 -13.22 -11.50 4.99
CA ASP A 144 -14.31 -11.91 4.11
C ASP A 144 -15.67 -11.45 4.67
N THR A 145 -16.35 -10.61 3.91
CA THR A 145 -17.69 -10.10 4.25
C THR A 145 -18.80 -10.86 3.54
N GLY A 146 -18.46 -11.92 2.77
CA GLY A 146 -19.39 -12.62 1.89
C GLY A 146 -19.76 -11.81 0.64
N ALA A 147 -19.01 -10.75 0.33
CA ALA A 147 -19.24 -9.96 -0.87
C ALA A 147 -19.01 -10.80 -2.14
N ASN A 148 -19.81 -10.55 -3.18
CA ASN A 148 -19.69 -11.29 -4.46
C ASN A 148 -18.42 -10.84 -5.20
N PRO A 149 -17.43 -11.71 -5.42
CA PRO A 149 -16.20 -11.35 -6.14
C PRO A 149 -16.43 -11.04 -7.63
N GLY A 150 -17.58 -11.44 -8.20
CA GLY A 150 -17.97 -11.12 -9.58
C GLY A 150 -18.57 -9.72 -9.76
N ASP A 151 -18.85 -8.99 -8.68
CA ASP A 151 -19.30 -7.60 -8.79
C ASP A 151 -18.07 -6.68 -8.97
N PRO A 152 -17.97 -5.97 -10.11
CA PRO A 152 -16.83 -5.10 -10.41
C PRO A 152 -16.70 -3.90 -9.47
N ASN A 153 -17.67 -3.64 -8.58
CA ASN A 153 -17.59 -2.58 -7.57
C ASN A 153 -17.19 -3.10 -6.19
N VAL A 154 -17.05 -4.43 -6.03
CA VAL A 154 -16.59 -5.03 -4.78
C VAL A 154 -15.05 -4.98 -4.71
N ARG A 155 -14.52 -4.45 -3.62
CA ARG A 155 -13.09 -4.45 -3.35
C ARG A 155 -12.63 -5.85 -2.94
N GLU A 156 -11.59 -6.37 -3.57
CA GLU A 156 -11.09 -7.74 -3.40
C GLU A 156 -10.73 -8.10 -1.95
N TYR A 157 -10.28 -7.12 -1.13
CA TYR A 157 -9.97 -7.35 0.30
C TYR A 157 -11.17 -7.80 1.14
N ARG A 158 -12.40 -7.63 0.62
CA ARG A 158 -13.65 -8.07 1.26
C ARG A 158 -14.07 -9.48 0.86
N THR A 159 -13.24 -10.17 0.11
CA THR A 159 -13.48 -11.50 -0.45
C THR A 159 -12.35 -12.46 -0.11
N ARG A 160 -12.53 -13.75 -0.44
CA ARG A 160 -11.53 -14.81 -0.24
C ARG A 160 -10.67 -15.09 -1.48
N VAL A 161 -10.97 -14.46 -2.60
CA VAL A 161 -10.25 -14.71 -3.86
C VAL A 161 -8.82 -14.20 -3.80
N ASN A 162 -7.97 -14.73 -4.66
CA ASN A 162 -6.61 -14.22 -4.85
C ASN A 162 -6.64 -12.72 -5.18
N ILE A 163 -5.70 -11.97 -4.61
CA ILE A 163 -5.46 -10.57 -4.96
C ILE A 163 -4.11 -10.51 -5.65
N SER A 164 -4.10 -10.08 -6.92
CA SER A 164 -2.89 -9.94 -7.72
C SER A 164 -1.95 -8.86 -7.16
N PHE A 165 -0.69 -8.88 -7.57
CA PHE A 165 0.29 -7.88 -7.14
C PHE A 165 -0.15 -6.46 -7.50
N HIS A 166 -0.19 -5.59 -6.49
CA HIS A 166 -0.63 -4.20 -6.62
C HIS A 166 0.01 -3.29 -5.56
N CYS A 167 -0.18 -1.98 -5.73
CA CYS A 167 0.06 -0.97 -4.71
C CYS A 167 -1.26 -0.37 -4.23
N ASP A 168 -1.34 -0.05 -2.95
CA ASP A 168 -2.38 0.84 -2.40
C ASP A 168 -2.02 2.32 -2.65
N ALA A 169 -3.01 3.20 -2.72
CA ALA A 169 -2.81 4.64 -2.95
C ALA A 169 -2.38 5.40 -1.68
N ALA A 170 -1.36 4.91 -1.00
CA ALA A 170 -0.75 5.47 0.21
C ALA A 170 0.76 5.25 0.20
N ASP A 171 1.53 6.06 0.95
CA ASP A 171 2.98 5.86 1.00
C ASP A 171 3.36 4.54 1.66
N VAL A 172 2.64 4.19 2.73
CA VAL A 172 2.81 2.93 3.45
C VAL A 172 1.45 2.29 3.68
N VAL A 173 1.36 1.00 3.41
CA VAL A 173 0.30 0.13 3.91
C VAL A 173 0.82 -0.67 5.09
N GLY A 174 0.07 -0.63 6.19
CA GLY A 174 0.28 -1.47 7.36
C GLY A 174 -0.82 -2.51 7.48
N LEU A 175 -0.45 -3.76 7.75
CA LEU A 175 -1.36 -4.86 8.05
C LEU A 175 -0.98 -5.49 9.38
N MET A 176 -1.90 -5.56 10.33
CA MET A 176 -1.73 -6.28 11.59
C MET A 176 -2.61 -7.51 11.60
N CYS A 177 -2.02 -8.69 11.75
CA CYS A 177 -2.75 -9.95 11.79
C CYS A 177 -3.34 -10.21 13.17
N LEU A 178 -4.66 -10.23 13.27
CA LEU A 178 -5.38 -10.64 14.49
C LEU A 178 -5.68 -12.14 14.46
N LYS A 179 -6.11 -12.65 13.30
CA LYS A 179 -6.47 -14.07 13.10
C LYS A 179 -6.08 -14.50 11.69
N THR A 180 -5.58 -15.71 11.54
CA THR A 180 -5.28 -16.33 10.25
C THR A 180 -6.50 -17.03 9.67
N ALA A 181 -6.47 -17.34 8.37
CA ALA A 181 -7.43 -18.23 7.74
C ALA A 181 -7.19 -19.69 8.18
N LYS A 182 -8.15 -20.57 7.89
CA LYS A 182 -7.99 -22.02 8.09
C LYS A 182 -6.88 -22.58 7.19
N SER A 183 -6.79 -22.10 5.95
CA SER A 183 -5.72 -22.40 5.00
C SER A 183 -5.60 -21.32 3.95
N GLY A 184 -4.40 -21.13 3.38
CA GLY A 184 -4.12 -20.07 2.40
C GLY A 184 -4.07 -18.67 3.02
N GLY A 185 -4.27 -17.63 2.22
CA GLY A 185 -4.25 -16.23 2.65
C GLY A 185 -2.85 -15.69 2.94
N ALA A 186 -1.82 -16.34 2.40
CA ALA A 186 -0.44 -15.87 2.53
C ALA A 186 -0.29 -14.49 1.88
N SER A 187 0.38 -13.58 2.57
CA SER A 187 0.80 -12.30 2.03
C SER A 187 2.04 -12.50 1.15
N ARG A 188 2.07 -11.85 -0.01
CA ARG A 188 3.21 -11.85 -0.93
C ARG A 188 3.67 -10.45 -1.18
N ILE A 189 4.97 -10.24 -1.22
CA ILE A 189 5.56 -8.96 -1.60
C ILE A 189 6.64 -9.14 -2.64
N ALA A 190 6.80 -8.15 -3.53
CA ALA A 190 7.90 -8.12 -4.48
C ALA A 190 8.46 -6.69 -4.59
N SER A 191 9.78 -6.58 -4.78
CA SER A 191 10.42 -5.30 -5.03
C SER A 191 10.03 -4.78 -6.41
N SER A 192 9.33 -3.66 -6.48
CA SER A 192 9.01 -3.02 -7.77
C SER A 192 10.26 -2.48 -8.46
N VAL A 193 11.34 -2.25 -7.73
CA VAL A 193 12.64 -1.84 -8.27
C VAL A 193 13.33 -3.02 -8.96
N THR A 194 13.28 -4.21 -8.36
CA THR A 194 13.79 -5.44 -9.00
C THR A 194 12.99 -5.75 -10.27
N ILE A 195 11.65 -5.69 -10.20
CA ILE A 195 10.78 -5.88 -11.38
C ILE A 195 11.15 -4.87 -12.47
N PHE A 196 11.32 -3.59 -12.13
CA PHE A 196 11.73 -2.56 -13.08
C PHE A 196 13.10 -2.86 -13.71
N ASN A 197 14.08 -3.29 -12.93
CA ASN A 197 15.42 -3.67 -13.44
C ASN A 197 15.33 -4.86 -14.40
N GLU A 198 14.51 -5.86 -14.09
CA GLU A 198 14.29 -7.01 -14.99
C GLU A 198 13.56 -6.61 -16.27
N LEU A 199 12.60 -5.69 -16.20
CA LEU A 199 11.96 -5.14 -17.39
C LEU A 199 12.92 -4.32 -18.25
N MET A 200 13.83 -3.55 -17.63
CA MET A 200 14.91 -2.87 -18.40
C MET A 200 15.76 -3.86 -19.18
N ARG A 201 15.99 -5.05 -18.65
CA ARG A 201 16.78 -6.10 -19.32
C ARG A 201 15.99 -6.83 -20.42
N SER A 202 14.74 -7.19 -20.15
CA SER A 202 13.91 -8.02 -21.04
C SER A 202 13.08 -7.21 -22.04
N HIS A 203 12.63 -6.01 -21.66
CA HIS A 203 11.74 -5.14 -22.45
C HIS A 203 12.28 -3.69 -22.52
N PRO A 204 13.55 -3.48 -22.95
CA PRO A 204 14.21 -2.17 -22.88
C PRO A 204 13.52 -1.08 -23.70
N GLN A 205 12.80 -1.44 -24.76
CA GLN A 205 12.08 -0.48 -25.60
C GLN A 205 10.74 -0.08 -25.01
N GLN A 206 10.06 -0.98 -24.29
CA GLN A 206 8.73 -0.75 -23.74
C GLN A 206 8.76 -0.18 -22.29
N VAL A 207 9.82 -0.44 -21.51
CA VAL A 207 9.88 -0.05 -20.08
C VAL A 207 9.63 1.45 -19.85
N GLY A 208 9.98 2.30 -20.82
CA GLY A 208 9.71 3.72 -20.81
C GLY A 208 8.22 4.07 -20.74
N ARG A 209 7.33 3.17 -21.18
CA ARG A 209 5.88 3.35 -21.13
C ARG A 209 5.36 3.43 -19.68
N LEU A 210 6.03 2.82 -18.71
CA LEU A 210 5.70 2.93 -17.29
C LEU A 210 5.81 4.37 -16.74
N PHE A 211 6.52 5.27 -17.42
CA PHE A 211 6.64 6.68 -17.05
C PHE A 211 5.61 7.59 -17.75
N GLN A 212 4.69 7.01 -18.49
CA GLN A 212 3.59 7.73 -19.13
C GLN A 212 2.26 7.37 -18.47
N PRO A 213 1.24 8.25 -18.53
CA PRO A 213 -0.05 7.98 -17.93
C PRO A 213 -0.76 6.77 -18.57
N LEU A 214 -1.34 5.93 -17.74
CA LEU A 214 -2.36 4.93 -18.07
C LEU A 214 -3.66 5.34 -17.41
N LEU A 215 -4.81 5.03 -18.02
CA LEU A 215 -6.11 5.24 -17.38
C LEU A 215 -6.34 4.15 -16.34
N LEU A 216 -6.69 4.57 -15.13
CA LEU A 216 -7.02 3.70 -14.01
C LEU A 216 -8.54 3.71 -13.79
N ASP A 217 -9.13 2.54 -13.64
CA ASP A 217 -10.51 2.39 -13.19
C ASP A 217 -10.64 2.89 -11.74
N ALA A 218 -11.47 3.89 -11.52
CA ALA A 218 -11.66 4.50 -10.20
C ALA A 218 -12.67 3.74 -9.32
N HIS A 219 -13.32 2.68 -9.85
CA HIS A 219 -14.37 1.92 -9.16
C HIS A 219 -15.42 2.83 -8.48
N ALA A 220 -15.72 3.97 -9.10
CA ALA A 220 -16.64 5.01 -8.61
C ALA A 220 -16.29 5.60 -7.22
N GLU A 221 -15.11 5.34 -6.66
CA GLU A 221 -14.74 5.81 -5.32
C GLU A 221 -14.50 7.32 -5.24
N SER A 222 -14.05 7.94 -6.33
CA SER A 222 -13.78 9.38 -6.41
C SER A 222 -14.89 10.19 -7.11
N GLY A 223 -15.99 9.53 -7.48
CA GLY A 223 -17.01 10.10 -8.37
C GLY A 223 -16.50 10.26 -9.83
N LEU A 224 -15.39 9.60 -10.15
CA LEU A 224 -14.83 9.46 -11.49
C LEU A 224 -14.95 8.00 -11.93
N GLU A 225 -15.15 7.78 -13.22
CA GLU A 225 -15.05 6.45 -13.84
C GLU A 225 -13.60 6.03 -13.96
N THR A 226 -12.78 6.93 -14.54
CA THR A 226 -11.34 6.72 -14.70
C THR A 226 -10.57 8.02 -14.47
N PHE A 227 -9.27 7.87 -14.18
CA PHE A 227 -8.34 9.00 -14.17
C PHE A 227 -6.92 8.51 -14.55
N PRO A 228 -6.09 9.42 -15.13
CA PRO A 228 -4.75 9.06 -15.55
C PRO A 228 -3.81 8.91 -14.34
N VAL A 229 -3.05 7.81 -14.32
CA VAL A 229 -1.99 7.55 -13.34
C VAL A 229 -0.71 7.16 -14.07
N THR A 230 0.41 7.74 -13.68
CA THR A 230 1.73 7.35 -14.17
C THR A 230 2.29 6.24 -13.28
N PRO A 231 2.49 5.01 -13.79
CA PRO A 231 2.93 3.88 -12.99
C PRO A 231 4.27 4.08 -12.30
N CYS A 232 5.26 4.63 -12.98
CA CYS A 232 6.59 4.88 -12.42
C CYS A 232 6.97 6.35 -12.47
N ARG A 233 7.62 6.82 -11.42
CA ARG A 233 8.26 8.13 -11.35
C ARG A 233 9.65 7.98 -10.75
N TYR A 234 10.59 8.78 -11.20
CA TYR A 234 11.97 8.72 -10.70
C TYR A 234 12.43 10.11 -10.28
N PHE A 235 12.92 10.21 -9.07
CA PHE A 235 13.43 11.45 -8.51
C PHE A 235 14.50 11.17 -7.47
N ASP A 236 15.62 11.89 -7.54
CA ASP A 236 16.70 11.85 -6.53
C ASP A 236 17.18 10.41 -6.22
N GLY A 237 17.46 9.64 -7.26
CA GLY A 237 17.96 8.26 -7.14
C GLY A 237 16.89 7.21 -6.80
N ARG A 238 15.60 7.58 -6.75
CA ARG A 238 14.53 6.70 -6.29
C ARG A 238 13.44 6.50 -7.32
N LEU A 239 13.08 5.26 -7.52
CA LEU A 239 11.86 4.88 -8.21
C LEU A 239 10.69 4.93 -7.23
N SER A 240 9.60 5.54 -7.66
CA SER A 240 8.30 5.44 -6.99
C SER A 240 7.34 4.78 -7.95
N THR A 241 6.75 3.66 -7.53
CA THR A 241 5.84 2.87 -8.34
C THR A 241 4.41 3.00 -7.80
N PHE A 242 3.45 3.07 -8.69
CA PHE A 242 2.05 2.68 -8.47
C PHE A 242 1.69 1.64 -9.52
N TYR A 243 1.22 0.50 -9.11
CA TYR A 243 0.86 -0.58 -10.02
C TYR A 243 -0.43 -1.25 -9.59
N HIS A 244 -1.34 -1.44 -10.54
CA HIS A 244 -2.56 -2.22 -10.36
C HIS A 244 -3.06 -2.68 -11.73
N SER A 245 -2.50 -3.79 -12.23
CA SER A 245 -2.78 -4.32 -13.59
C SER A 245 -4.28 -4.45 -13.85
N GLY A 246 -5.02 -5.05 -12.91
CA GLY A 246 -6.47 -5.21 -13.04
C GLY A 246 -7.22 -3.91 -13.26
N TYR A 247 -6.84 -2.84 -12.56
CA TYR A 247 -7.50 -1.53 -12.68
C TYR A 247 -7.09 -0.78 -13.94
N PHE A 248 -5.89 -0.97 -14.47
CA PHE A 248 -5.52 -0.45 -15.79
C PHE A 248 -6.30 -1.15 -16.89
N ARG A 249 -6.46 -2.47 -16.82
CA ARG A 249 -7.19 -3.27 -17.81
C ARG A 249 -8.70 -3.01 -17.77
N SER A 250 -9.30 -2.91 -16.59
CA SER A 250 -10.74 -2.71 -16.43
C SER A 250 -11.21 -1.28 -16.79
N ALA A 251 -10.29 -0.32 -16.95
CA ALA A 251 -10.65 1.04 -17.33
C ALA A 251 -11.42 1.10 -18.66
N ALA A 252 -11.12 0.20 -19.60
CA ALA A 252 -11.80 0.12 -20.89
C ALA A 252 -13.29 -0.30 -20.82
N ARG A 253 -13.78 -0.75 -19.67
CA ARG A 253 -15.22 -1.04 -19.46
C ARG A 253 -16.13 0.19 -19.57
N TYR A 254 -15.57 1.37 -19.43
CA TYR A 254 -16.32 2.62 -19.54
C TYR A 254 -16.38 3.12 -20.97
N GLN A 255 -17.55 3.61 -21.37
CA GLN A 255 -17.80 4.08 -22.73
C GLN A 255 -16.82 5.17 -23.15
N GLY A 256 -16.17 5.01 -24.33
CA GLY A 256 -15.24 5.97 -24.90
C GLY A 256 -13.88 6.05 -24.18
N VAL A 257 -13.58 5.11 -23.30
CA VAL A 257 -12.22 4.86 -22.80
C VAL A 257 -11.52 3.92 -23.79
N PRO A 258 -10.34 4.28 -24.30
CA PRO A 258 -9.60 3.42 -25.22
C PRO A 258 -9.14 2.15 -24.53
N GLU A 259 -9.09 1.06 -25.27
CA GLU A 259 -8.40 -0.16 -24.83
C GLU A 259 -6.88 0.09 -24.74
N LEU A 260 -6.21 -0.73 -23.94
CA LEU A 260 -4.75 -0.76 -23.89
C LEU A 260 -4.22 -1.23 -25.25
N SER A 261 -3.12 -0.64 -25.71
CA SER A 261 -2.40 -1.12 -26.89
C SER A 261 -1.78 -2.50 -26.64
N SER A 262 -1.44 -3.23 -27.70
CA SER A 262 -0.74 -4.52 -27.57
C SER A 262 0.58 -4.40 -26.82
N GLU A 263 1.32 -3.31 -27.01
CA GLU A 263 2.58 -3.07 -26.29
C GLU A 263 2.36 -2.81 -24.79
N GLU A 264 1.28 -2.11 -24.43
CA GLU A 264 0.89 -1.90 -23.03
C GLU A 264 0.46 -3.20 -22.37
N ILE A 265 -0.31 -4.03 -23.07
CA ILE A 265 -0.74 -5.34 -22.60
C ILE A 265 0.49 -6.24 -22.36
N GLU A 266 1.41 -6.33 -23.34
CA GLU A 266 2.64 -7.09 -23.23
C GLU A 266 3.50 -6.65 -22.03
N LEU A 267 3.65 -5.34 -21.83
CA LEU A 267 4.39 -4.77 -20.70
C LEU A 267 3.75 -5.09 -19.35
N LEU A 268 2.41 -5.00 -19.25
CA LEU A 268 1.69 -5.36 -18.03
C LEU A 268 1.76 -6.88 -17.77
N ASP A 269 1.67 -7.71 -18.81
CA ASP A 269 1.83 -9.17 -18.69
C ASP A 269 3.24 -9.54 -18.21
N ALA A 270 4.26 -8.88 -18.74
CA ALA A 270 5.64 -9.07 -18.29
C ALA A 270 5.85 -8.62 -16.84
N TYR A 271 5.25 -7.49 -16.44
CA TYR A 271 5.31 -7.03 -15.05
C TYR A 271 4.64 -8.03 -14.11
N ASP A 272 3.42 -8.49 -14.45
CA ASP A 272 2.64 -9.46 -13.66
C ASP A 272 3.40 -10.79 -13.54
N ALA A 273 4.02 -11.26 -14.63
CA ALA A 273 4.83 -12.49 -14.63
C ALA A 273 6.06 -12.38 -13.73
N LEU A 274 6.79 -11.25 -13.80
CA LEU A 274 7.94 -11.00 -12.92
C LEU A 274 7.52 -10.87 -11.45
N ALA A 275 6.43 -10.20 -11.16
CA ALA A 275 5.92 -10.10 -9.78
C ALA A 275 5.52 -11.49 -9.23
N ALA A 276 5.00 -12.36 -10.09
CA ALA A 276 4.60 -13.73 -9.74
C ALA A 276 5.76 -14.74 -9.73
N ASP A 277 6.96 -14.34 -10.20
CA ASP A 277 8.13 -15.22 -10.21
C ASP A 277 8.57 -15.55 -8.76
N PRO A 278 8.66 -16.86 -8.39
CA PRO A 278 9.09 -17.27 -7.07
C PRO A 278 10.48 -16.77 -6.67
N ASP A 279 11.36 -16.49 -7.62
CA ASP A 279 12.68 -15.93 -7.33
C ASP A 279 12.62 -14.43 -6.98
N ILE A 280 11.60 -13.72 -7.45
CA ILE A 280 11.44 -12.28 -7.25
C ILE A 280 10.60 -11.97 -6.02
N HIS A 281 9.46 -12.64 -5.84
CA HIS A 281 8.61 -12.37 -4.68
C HIS A 281 9.04 -13.11 -3.41
N LEU A 282 8.63 -12.57 -2.28
CA LEU A 282 8.77 -13.17 -0.97
C LEU A 282 7.38 -13.49 -0.41
N ASP A 283 7.15 -14.77 -0.09
CA ASP A 283 5.97 -15.19 0.68
C ASP A 283 6.13 -14.83 2.15
N MET A 284 5.08 -14.26 2.74
CA MET A 284 5.00 -13.96 4.17
C MET A 284 3.80 -14.68 4.77
N ASP A 285 4.08 -15.69 5.56
CA ASP A 285 3.06 -16.37 6.35
C ASP A 285 2.85 -15.61 7.66
N LEU A 286 1.91 -14.66 7.62
CA LEU A 286 1.59 -13.81 8.77
C LEU A 286 0.96 -14.65 9.88
N GLN A 287 1.51 -14.53 11.08
CA GLN A 287 0.98 -15.16 12.30
C GLN A 287 0.16 -14.13 13.09
N PRO A 288 -0.76 -14.58 13.98
CA PRO A 288 -1.42 -13.66 14.90
C PRO A 288 -0.37 -12.83 15.67
N GLY A 289 -0.53 -11.51 15.67
CA GLY A 289 0.41 -10.57 16.28
C GLY A 289 1.54 -10.08 15.38
N ASP A 290 1.59 -10.51 14.11
CA ASP A 290 2.50 -9.94 13.11
C ASP A 290 1.97 -8.62 12.57
N ILE A 291 2.88 -7.66 12.36
CA ILE A 291 2.61 -6.40 11.68
C ILE A 291 3.52 -6.30 10.45
N GLN A 292 2.92 -6.36 9.27
CA GLN A 292 3.59 -6.10 8.01
C GLN A 292 3.43 -4.62 7.64
N LEU A 293 4.55 -3.94 7.38
CA LEU A 293 4.57 -2.56 6.87
C LEU A 293 5.28 -2.56 5.51
N CYS A 294 4.64 -2.03 4.48
CA CYS A 294 5.19 -1.97 3.12
C CYS A 294 5.10 -0.56 2.55
N SER A 295 6.19 -0.09 1.95
CA SER A 295 6.22 1.11 1.13
C SER A 295 5.58 0.82 -0.23
N ASN A 296 4.43 1.41 -0.51
CA ASN A 296 3.76 1.27 -1.81
C ASN A 296 4.51 1.95 -2.97
N HIS A 297 5.65 2.62 -2.68
CA HIS A 297 6.50 3.18 -3.72
C HIS A 297 7.55 2.23 -4.26
N SER A 298 7.89 1.21 -3.47
CA SER A 298 8.95 0.26 -3.82
C SER A 298 8.54 -1.21 -3.70
N ILE A 299 7.34 -1.46 -3.19
CA ILE A 299 6.80 -2.80 -2.98
C ILE A 299 5.44 -2.92 -3.67
N VAL A 300 5.26 -3.97 -4.45
CA VAL A 300 3.94 -4.48 -4.84
C VAL A 300 3.61 -5.66 -3.94
N HIS A 301 2.36 -5.75 -3.51
CA HIS A 301 1.91 -6.79 -2.60
C HIS A 301 0.68 -7.53 -3.14
N ALA A 302 0.55 -8.77 -2.71
CA ALA A 302 -0.50 -9.68 -3.15
C ALA A 302 -0.98 -10.54 -1.97
N ARG A 303 -2.06 -11.26 -2.17
CA ARG A 303 -2.57 -12.24 -1.21
C ARG A 303 -3.09 -13.45 -1.97
N THR A 304 -2.70 -14.64 -1.56
CA THR A 304 -3.30 -15.87 -2.09
C THR A 304 -4.77 -15.99 -1.68
N ASP A 305 -5.54 -16.74 -2.42
CA ASP A 305 -6.86 -17.17 -1.98
C ASP A 305 -6.80 -17.93 -0.65
N TYR A 306 -7.92 -18.04 0.03
CA TYR A 306 -7.98 -18.75 1.31
C TYR A 306 -9.33 -19.38 1.60
N GLU A 307 -9.29 -20.42 2.44
CA GLU A 307 -10.46 -21.03 3.06
C GLU A 307 -10.58 -20.54 4.51
N ASP A 308 -11.74 -20.04 4.86
CA ASP A 308 -12.00 -19.56 6.21
C ASP A 308 -12.62 -20.64 7.09
N HIS A 309 -12.54 -20.40 8.40
CA HIS A 309 -13.23 -21.23 9.39
C HIS A 309 -14.75 -21.09 9.25
N ARG A 310 -15.49 -22.18 9.54
CA ARG A 310 -16.96 -22.12 9.61
C ARG A 310 -17.44 -21.21 10.72
N ASP A 311 -16.77 -21.28 11.89
CA ASP A 311 -17.02 -20.40 13.03
C ASP A 311 -16.59 -18.96 12.70
N PRO A 312 -17.50 -17.97 12.69
CA PRO A 312 -17.17 -16.59 12.42
C PRO A 312 -16.15 -16.02 13.42
N ALA A 313 -16.11 -16.51 14.65
CA ALA A 313 -15.16 -16.03 15.67
C ALA A 313 -13.71 -16.39 15.37
N LEU A 314 -13.47 -17.41 14.53
CA LEU A 314 -12.14 -17.89 14.16
C LEU A 314 -11.69 -17.41 12.77
N ARG A 315 -12.54 -16.69 12.04
CA ARG A 315 -12.24 -16.26 10.67
C ARG A 315 -11.09 -15.29 10.60
N ARG A 316 -10.40 -15.32 9.46
CA ARG A 316 -9.29 -14.44 9.13
C ARG A 316 -9.67 -12.98 9.35
N HIS A 317 -8.83 -12.26 10.10
CA HIS A 317 -9.04 -10.85 10.39
C HIS A 317 -7.71 -10.13 10.51
N LEU A 318 -7.51 -9.12 9.67
CA LEU A 318 -6.39 -8.19 9.78
C LEU A 318 -6.90 -6.76 9.93
N LEU A 319 -6.17 -5.94 10.67
CA LEU A 319 -6.33 -4.49 10.66
C LEU A 319 -5.46 -3.91 9.54
N ARG A 320 -5.92 -2.84 8.89
CA ARG A 320 -5.16 -2.14 7.84
C ARG A 320 -5.09 -0.65 8.10
N LEU A 321 -3.91 -0.06 7.90
CA LEU A 321 -3.68 1.37 7.90
C LEU A 321 -3.08 1.82 6.58
N TRP A 322 -3.50 2.99 6.11
CA TRP A 322 -2.84 3.75 5.06
C TRP A 322 -2.20 4.98 5.66
N LEU A 323 -0.89 5.15 5.42
CA LEU A 323 -0.11 6.21 6.03
C LEU A 323 0.58 7.05 4.95
N SER A 324 0.61 8.37 5.15
CA SER A 324 1.42 9.31 4.38
C SER A 324 2.69 9.64 5.16
N LEU A 325 3.85 9.43 4.54
CA LEU A 325 5.13 9.76 5.15
C LEU A 325 5.42 11.27 5.06
N PRO A 326 6.24 11.82 5.96
CA PRO A 326 6.74 13.19 5.83
C PRO A 326 7.52 13.35 4.51
N GLU A 327 7.26 14.45 3.82
CA GLU A 327 7.91 14.76 2.55
C GLU A 327 9.28 15.41 2.75
N PRO A 328 10.23 15.17 1.81
CA PRO A 328 11.48 15.89 1.80
C PRO A 328 11.29 17.41 1.75
N MET A 329 12.06 18.14 2.53
CA MET A 329 11.98 19.61 2.63
C MET A 329 12.71 20.33 1.49
N SER A 330 13.40 19.62 0.59
CA SER A 330 14.19 20.24 -0.48
C SER A 330 13.33 21.04 -1.45
N PHE A 331 13.83 22.18 -1.89
CA PHE A 331 13.16 23.04 -2.86
C PHE A 331 12.88 22.30 -4.18
N SER A 332 13.85 21.50 -4.64
CA SER A 332 13.70 20.70 -5.86
C SER A 332 12.53 19.73 -5.75
N TYR A 333 12.41 18.98 -4.65
CA TYR A 333 11.28 18.06 -4.42
C TYR A 333 9.94 18.80 -4.48
N ARG A 334 9.81 19.88 -3.72
CA ARG A 334 8.56 20.66 -3.65
C ARG A 334 8.16 21.25 -5.00
N ARG A 335 9.13 21.77 -5.77
CA ARG A 335 8.88 22.32 -7.10
C ARG A 335 8.31 21.25 -8.05
N HIS A 336 8.98 20.11 -8.18
CA HIS A 336 8.54 19.04 -9.08
C HIS A 336 7.20 18.43 -8.62
N LYS A 337 7.02 18.26 -7.31
CA LYS A 337 5.74 17.81 -6.77
C LYS A 337 4.60 18.77 -7.09
N LEU A 338 4.80 20.07 -6.93
CA LEU A 338 3.78 21.08 -7.26
C LEU A 338 3.41 21.03 -8.74
N GLN A 339 4.38 20.90 -9.65
CA GLN A 339 4.15 20.77 -11.08
C GLN A 339 3.30 19.54 -11.38
N ASN A 340 3.64 18.39 -10.82
CA ASN A 340 2.87 17.14 -11.02
C ASN A 340 1.48 17.21 -10.39
N THR A 341 1.33 17.88 -9.24
CA THR A 341 0.02 18.12 -8.63
C THR A 341 -0.88 18.93 -9.54
N LEU A 342 -0.37 20.01 -10.13
CA LEU A 342 -1.12 20.86 -11.07
C LEU A 342 -1.51 20.06 -12.32
N GLN A 343 -0.60 19.29 -12.90
CA GLN A 343 -0.90 18.44 -14.06
C GLN A 343 -2.00 17.41 -13.73
N LEU A 344 -1.92 16.76 -12.57
CA LEU A 344 -2.93 15.79 -12.12
C LEU A 344 -4.29 16.48 -11.95
N LEU A 345 -4.34 17.65 -11.31
CA LEU A 345 -5.58 18.40 -11.12
C LEU A 345 -6.22 18.81 -12.45
N VAL A 346 -5.43 19.29 -13.42
CA VAL A 346 -5.92 19.62 -14.77
C VAL A 346 -6.49 18.38 -15.44
N SER A 347 -5.80 17.25 -15.37
CA SER A 347 -6.28 15.97 -15.94
C SER A 347 -7.59 15.50 -15.29
N LEU A 348 -7.70 15.59 -13.95
CA LEU A 348 -8.93 15.23 -13.22
C LEU A 348 -10.11 16.10 -13.59
N VAL A 349 -9.90 17.41 -13.80
CA VAL A 349 -10.94 18.34 -14.30
C VAL A 349 -11.36 17.92 -15.71
N GLY A 350 -10.41 17.64 -16.60
CA GLY A 350 -10.69 17.16 -17.95
C GLY A 350 -11.52 15.88 -17.97
N CYS A 351 -11.18 14.89 -17.15
CA CYS A 351 -11.95 13.65 -17.01
C CYS A 351 -13.40 13.92 -16.57
N ARG A 352 -13.61 14.79 -15.57
CA ARG A 352 -14.96 15.16 -15.12
C ARG A 352 -15.81 15.82 -16.21
N TRP A 353 -15.22 16.69 -17.02
CA TRP A 353 -15.92 17.33 -18.14
C TRP A 353 -16.33 16.32 -19.20
N GLN A 354 -15.44 15.40 -19.57
CA GLN A 354 -15.73 14.35 -20.55
C GLN A 354 -16.85 13.42 -20.07
N GLN A 355 -16.87 13.04 -18.77
CA GLN A 355 -17.93 12.22 -18.20
C GLN A 355 -19.28 12.94 -18.20
N ARG A 356 -19.33 14.21 -17.84
CA ARG A 356 -20.58 15.00 -17.85
C ARG A 356 -21.13 15.19 -19.25
N GLY A 357 -20.28 15.38 -20.28
CA GLY A 357 -20.69 15.50 -21.66
C GLY A 357 -21.27 14.22 -22.27
N ARG A 358 -21.03 13.06 -21.65
CA ARG A 358 -21.60 11.76 -22.05
C ARG A 358 -22.99 11.48 -21.47
N VAL A 359 -23.39 12.21 -20.43
CA VAL A 359 -24.67 12.04 -19.71
C VAL A 359 -25.75 12.99 -20.25
N SER A 360 -25.42 13.84 -21.20
CA SER A 360 -26.45 14.68 -21.87
C SER A 360 -27.10 13.87 -22.99
N PRO A 361 -28.47 13.87 -23.07
CA PRO A 361 -29.30 12.96 -23.85
C PRO A 361 -29.12 13.10 -25.37
#